data_c0566a5400a02184f41ed33afab41814
#
_entry.id   c0566a5400a02184f41ed33afab41814
#
_cell.length_a   1.000
_cell.length_b   1.000
_cell.length_c   1.000
_cell.angle_alpha   90.00
_cell.angle_beta   90.00
_cell.angle_gamma   90.00
#
_symmetry.space_group_name_H-M   'P 1'
#
loop_
_entity.id
_entity.type
_entity.pdbx_description
1 polymer ?
#
loop_
_entity_poly.entity_id
_entity_poly.type
_entity_poly.pdbx_seq_one_letter_code
_entity_poly.pdbx_strand_id
1 'polypeptide(L)'
;MALTVKNILDRVQISLQDTTNIRWTQTELLNYLNDAQREIALLKPDATSINTNIQLATGTQQSIPTGGCRILRVIRNMASAAGDAAGGRVIRQVSREILDAQDPNWHTTSA
;
A
#
# COMPACT_ATOMS: atom_id res chain seq x y z
N MET A 1 12.76 16.07 11.64
CA MET A 1 13.19 16.62 10.34
C MET A 1 12.93 15.57 9.27
N ALA A 2 12.10 15.88 8.26
CA ALA A 2 11.80 14.92 7.19
C ALA A 2 12.98 14.81 6.23
N LEU A 3 13.39 13.60 5.90
CA LEU A 3 14.39 13.32 4.89
C LEU A 3 13.76 13.45 3.50
N THR A 4 14.23 14.39 2.70
CA THR A 4 13.72 14.58 1.34
C THR A 4 14.55 13.78 0.33
N VAL A 5 13.95 13.49 -0.83
CA VAL A 5 14.66 12.86 -1.97
C VAL A 5 15.92 13.64 -2.33
N LYS A 6 15.84 14.98 -2.31
CA LYS A 6 17.00 15.84 -2.56
C LYS A 6 18.14 15.55 -1.58
N ASN A 7 17.85 15.44 -0.29
CA ASN A 7 18.87 15.16 0.73
C ASN A 7 19.57 13.80 0.49
N ILE A 8 18.85 12.82 -0.02
CA ILE A 8 19.42 11.52 -0.36
C ILE A 8 20.33 11.65 -1.56
N LEU A 9 19.87 12.33 -2.62
CA LEU A 9 20.66 12.54 -3.84
C LEU A 9 21.91 13.35 -3.57
N ASP A 10 21.84 14.42 -2.77
CA ASP A 10 22.99 15.24 -2.39
C ASP A 10 24.06 14.40 -1.67
N ARG A 11 23.66 13.51 -0.77
CA ARG A 11 24.58 12.57 -0.10
C ARG A 11 25.21 11.57 -1.06
N VAL A 12 24.44 11.05 -2.00
CA VAL A 12 24.95 10.13 -3.04
C VAL A 12 25.97 10.83 -3.93
N GLN A 13 25.70 12.06 -4.35
CA GLN A 13 26.62 12.88 -5.15
C GLN A 13 27.96 13.12 -4.43
N ILE A 14 27.90 13.42 -3.12
CA ILE A 14 29.11 13.59 -2.29
C ILE A 14 29.88 12.26 -2.23
N SER A 15 29.20 11.14 -2.03
CA SER A 15 29.83 9.82 -1.96
C SER A 15 30.46 9.41 -3.29
N LEU A 16 29.88 9.80 -4.41
CA LEU A 16 30.40 9.55 -5.76
C LEU A 16 31.44 10.58 -6.21
N GLN A 17 31.68 11.63 -5.40
CA GLN A 17 32.55 12.76 -5.74
C GLN A 17 32.17 13.46 -7.05
N ASP A 18 30.89 13.48 -7.38
CA ASP A 18 30.33 14.11 -8.59
C ASP A 18 29.21 15.08 -8.23
N THR A 19 29.57 16.17 -7.57
CA THR A 19 28.62 17.20 -7.12
C THR A 19 28.02 18.03 -8.26
N THR A 20 28.62 17.95 -9.43
CA THR A 20 28.20 18.66 -10.66
C THR A 20 27.40 17.82 -11.62
N ASN A 21 27.18 16.54 -11.32
CA ASN A 21 26.43 15.58 -12.15
C ASN A 21 26.99 15.41 -13.58
N ILE A 22 28.32 15.46 -13.71
CA ILE A 22 28.99 15.30 -15.01
C ILE A 22 29.03 13.81 -15.41
N ARG A 23 29.39 12.95 -14.48
CA ARG A 23 29.51 11.51 -14.72
C ARG A 23 28.18 10.78 -14.48
N TRP A 24 27.46 11.17 -13.43
CA TRP A 24 26.20 10.58 -13.03
C TRP A 24 25.10 11.64 -13.12
N THR A 25 24.27 11.55 -14.13
CA THR A 25 23.18 12.51 -14.30
C THR A 25 22.15 12.40 -13.18
N GLN A 26 21.54 13.50 -12.82
CA GLN A 26 20.50 13.51 -11.79
C GLN A 26 19.32 12.58 -12.14
N THR A 27 18.97 12.49 -13.42
CA THR A 27 17.92 11.57 -13.90
C THR A 27 18.28 10.12 -13.65
N GLU A 28 19.52 9.75 -13.86
CA GLU A 28 20.04 8.40 -13.67
C GLU A 28 20.03 8.02 -12.18
N LEU A 29 20.51 8.92 -11.32
CA LEU A 29 20.44 8.74 -9.87
C LEU A 29 19.00 8.61 -9.36
N LEU A 30 18.07 9.38 -9.93
CA LEU A 30 16.65 9.29 -9.58
C LEU A 30 16.04 7.94 -10.00
N ASN A 31 16.44 7.40 -11.15
CA ASN A 31 16.00 6.08 -11.59
C ASN A 31 16.49 4.98 -10.63
N TYR A 32 17.74 5.01 -10.22
CA TYR A 32 18.26 4.08 -9.20
C TYR A 32 17.54 4.20 -7.87
N LEU A 33 17.19 5.41 -7.45
CA LEU A 33 16.40 5.61 -6.23
C LEU A 33 15.00 4.98 -6.35
N ASN A 34 14.34 5.15 -7.49
CA ASN A 34 13.04 4.54 -7.75
C ASN A 34 13.10 3.01 -7.75
N ASP A 35 14.16 2.44 -8.33
CA ASP A 35 14.36 0.99 -8.34
C ASP A 35 14.62 0.47 -6.92
N ALA A 36 15.41 1.18 -6.12
CA ALA A 36 15.63 0.84 -4.72
C ALA A 36 14.34 0.90 -3.88
N GLN A 37 13.46 1.87 -4.13
CA GLN A 37 12.16 1.94 -3.47
C GLN A 37 11.26 0.75 -3.83
N ARG A 38 11.27 0.30 -5.07
CA ARG A 38 10.53 -0.89 -5.51
C ARG A 38 11.07 -2.15 -4.83
N GLU A 39 12.37 -2.28 -4.72
CA GLU A 39 13.00 -3.40 -4.03
C GLU A 39 12.64 -3.43 -2.54
N ILE A 40 12.67 -2.28 -1.86
CA ILE A 40 12.23 -2.17 -0.46
C ILE A 40 10.77 -2.58 -0.31
N ALA A 41 9.89 -2.16 -1.22
CA ALA A 41 8.47 -2.52 -1.19
C ALA A 41 8.25 -4.03 -1.37
N LEU A 42 9.08 -4.70 -2.14
CA LEU A 42 9.03 -6.16 -2.31
C LEU A 42 9.53 -6.92 -1.08
N LEU A 43 10.63 -6.46 -0.49
CA LEU A 43 11.23 -7.09 0.69
C LEU A 43 10.46 -6.82 1.97
N LYS A 44 9.91 -5.62 2.11
CA LYS A 44 9.17 -5.20 3.29
C LYS A 44 7.90 -4.43 2.91
N PRO A 45 6.81 -5.14 2.59
CA PRO A 45 5.55 -4.51 2.20
C PRO A 45 4.99 -3.53 3.24
N ASP A 46 5.25 -3.76 4.54
CA ASP A 46 4.78 -2.91 5.62
C ASP A 46 5.40 -1.49 5.58
N ALA A 47 6.59 -1.34 5.01
CA ALA A 47 7.25 -0.05 4.91
C ALA A 47 6.53 0.93 3.96
N THR A 48 5.76 0.40 3.01
CA THR A 48 5.00 1.17 2.02
C THR A 48 3.48 1.03 2.21
N SER A 49 3.05 0.48 3.35
CA SER A 49 1.63 0.30 3.64
C SER A 49 0.93 1.63 3.90
N ILE A 50 -0.27 1.76 3.38
CA ILE A 50 -1.15 2.92 3.60
C ILE A 50 -2.41 2.41 4.31
N ASN A 51 -2.79 3.09 5.39
CA ASN A 51 -4.05 2.85 6.08
C ASN A 51 -5.09 3.84 5.55
N THR A 52 -6.15 3.32 4.94
CA THR A 52 -7.20 4.14 4.34
C THR A 52 -8.57 3.50 4.50
N ASN A 53 -9.61 4.31 4.50
CA ASN A 53 -10.99 3.85 4.46
C ASN A 53 -11.37 3.53 3.02
N ILE A 54 -12.03 2.40 2.83
CA ILE A 54 -12.50 1.93 1.53
C ILE A 54 -14.02 1.84 1.59
N GLN A 55 -14.70 2.41 0.61
CA GLN A 55 -16.12 2.20 0.42
C GLN A 55 -16.33 0.92 -0.37
N LEU A 56 -17.05 -0.02 0.21
CA LEU A 56 -17.38 -1.28 -0.45
C LEU A 56 -18.46 -1.08 -1.51
N ALA A 57 -18.32 -1.72 -2.64
CA ALA A 57 -19.35 -1.81 -3.66
C ALA A 57 -20.32 -2.95 -3.35
N THR A 58 -21.48 -2.95 -4.00
CA THR A 58 -22.44 -4.05 -3.90
C THR A 58 -21.82 -5.32 -4.49
N GLY A 59 -21.95 -6.43 -3.79
CA GLY A 59 -21.46 -7.74 -4.20
C GLY A 59 -20.35 -8.28 -3.31
N THR A 60 -20.04 -9.55 -3.48
CA THR A 60 -19.06 -10.28 -2.67
C THR A 60 -17.63 -10.02 -3.08
N GLN A 61 -17.41 -9.67 -4.35
CA GLN A 61 -16.09 -9.35 -4.89
C GLN A 61 -15.82 -7.85 -4.81
N GLN A 62 -14.74 -7.49 -4.14
CA GLN A 62 -14.34 -6.10 -3.97
C GLN A 62 -12.99 -5.85 -4.65
N SER A 63 -12.83 -4.65 -5.18
CA SER A 63 -11.58 -4.23 -5.83
C SER A 63 -10.64 -3.54 -4.84
N ILE A 64 -9.35 -3.75 -5.02
CA ILE A 64 -8.33 -3.02 -4.29
C ILE A 64 -8.32 -1.56 -4.77
N PRO A 65 -8.14 -0.57 -3.90
CA PRO A 65 -8.03 0.83 -4.30
C PRO A 65 -6.93 1.06 -5.34
N THR A 66 -7.13 2.04 -6.20
CA THR A 66 -6.17 2.39 -7.26
C THR A 66 -4.78 2.64 -6.67
N GLY A 67 -3.77 2.01 -7.27
CA GLY A 67 -2.37 2.08 -6.80
C GLY A 67 -2.02 1.06 -5.72
N GLY A 68 -2.99 0.31 -5.20
CA GLY A 68 -2.73 -0.78 -4.27
C GLY A 68 -2.37 -2.08 -5.01
N CYS A 69 -1.40 -2.81 -4.49
CA CYS A 69 -1.00 -4.11 -5.02
C CYS A 69 -1.57 -5.27 -4.19
N ARG A 70 -1.71 -5.07 -2.89
CA ARG A 70 -2.11 -6.12 -1.96
C ARG A 70 -2.75 -5.56 -0.71
N ILE A 71 -3.79 -6.20 -0.21
CA ILE A 71 -4.36 -5.91 1.12
C ILE A 71 -3.53 -6.66 2.16
N LEU A 72 -2.99 -5.92 3.13
CA LEU A 72 -2.25 -6.50 4.24
C LEU A 72 -3.18 -6.90 5.37
N ARG A 73 -4.15 -6.05 5.70
CA ARG A 73 -5.07 -6.27 6.81
C ARG A 73 -6.36 -5.46 6.63
N VAL A 74 -7.46 -6.06 7.03
CA VAL A 74 -8.74 -5.35 7.22
C VAL A 74 -8.97 -5.25 8.72
N ILE A 75 -9.21 -4.03 9.23
CA ILE A 75 -9.23 -3.77 10.67
C ILE A 75 -10.66 -3.83 11.20
N ARG A 76 -11.52 -2.95 10.72
CA ARG A 76 -12.90 -2.83 11.23
C ARG A 76 -13.83 -2.23 10.18
N ASN A 77 -15.12 -2.40 10.40
CA ASN A 77 -16.14 -1.65 9.68
C ASN A 77 -16.20 -0.22 10.22
N MET A 78 -16.39 0.78 9.36
CA MET A 78 -16.55 2.18 9.73
C MET A 78 -17.99 2.59 9.44
N ALA A 79 -18.55 3.43 10.30
CA ALA A 79 -19.91 3.92 10.11
C ALA A 79 -20.06 4.83 8.89
N SER A 80 -18.97 5.46 8.48
CA SER A 80 -18.90 6.34 7.31
C SER A 80 -17.53 6.24 6.64
N ALA A 81 -17.44 6.61 5.37
CA ALA A 81 -16.19 6.73 4.64
C ALA A 81 -15.31 7.90 5.13
N ALA A 82 -15.86 8.83 5.90
CA ALA A 82 -15.12 9.93 6.54
C ALA A 82 -14.14 9.39 7.58
N GLY A 83 -12.93 9.96 7.61
CA GLY A 83 -11.83 9.46 8.44
C GLY A 83 -12.06 9.50 9.96
N ASP A 84 -12.95 10.35 10.42
CA ASP A 84 -13.34 10.58 11.82
C ASP A 84 -14.65 9.89 12.21
N ALA A 85 -15.15 8.99 11.37
CA ALA A 85 -16.34 8.20 11.68
C ALA A 85 -16.08 7.24 12.84
N ALA A 86 -17.07 7.02 13.66
CA ALA A 86 -17.03 6.06 14.76
C ALA A 86 -16.70 4.66 14.23
N GLY A 87 -15.77 3.97 14.90
CA GLY A 87 -15.39 2.60 14.55
C GLY A 87 -16.53 1.63 14.83
N GLY A 88 -16.87 0.80 13.87
CA GLY A 88 -17.81 -0.30 14.02
C GLY A 88 -17.14 -1.60 14.46
N ARG A 89 -17.78 -2.72 14.16
CA ARG A 89 -17.29 -4.04 14.54
C ARG A 89 -15.97 -4.38 13.85
N VAL A 90 -15.14 -5.11 14.58
CA VAL A 90 -13.90 -5.69 14.02
C VAL A 90 -14.26 -6.74 12.97
N ILE A 91 -13.57 -6.71 11.84
CA ILE A 91 -13.71 -7.68 10.77
C ILE A 91 -12.67 -8.78 11.00
N ARG A 92 -13.12 -10.03 11.01
CA ARG A 92 -12.25 -11.20 11.09
C ARG A 92 -12.09 -11.82 9.71
N GLN A 93 -10.88 -12.16 9.36
CA GLN A 93 -10.59 -12.89 8.15
C GLN A 93 -10.97 -14.36 8.34
N VAL A 94 -11.74 -14.90 7.42
CA VAL A 94 -12.13 -16.32 7.37
C VAL A 94 -11.65 -16.89 6.04
N SER A 95 -11.18 -18.14 6.03
CA SER A 95 -10.79 -18.77 4.77
C SER A 95 -12.01 -19.08 3.92
N ARG A 96 -11.84 -19.01 2.60
CA ARG A 96 -12.90 -19.33 1.66
C ARG A 96 -13.41 -20.76 1.83
N GLU A 97 -12.55 -21.72 2.12
CA GLU A 97 -12.90 -23.13 2.31
C GLU A 97 -13.89 -23.32 3.46
N ILE A 98 -13.74 -22.57 4.54
CA ILE A 98 -14.66 -22.60 5.69
C ILE A 98 -16.03 -22.04 5.28
N LEU A 99 -16.06 -20.93 4.54
CA LEU A 99 -17.31 -20.34 4.05
C LEU A 99 -18.04 -21.27 3.08
N ASP A 100 -17.33 -21.87 2.14
CA ASP A 100 -17.89 -22.81 1.18
C ASP A 100 -18.48 -24.07 1.86
N ALA A 101 -17.88 -24.48 2.98
CA ALA A 101 -18.37 -25.62 3.77
C ALA A 101 -19.59 -25.28 4.64
N GLN A 102 -19.68 -24.07 5.16
CA GLN A 102 -20.78 -23.65 6.04
C GLN A 102 -21.99 -23.13 5.29
N ASP A 103 -21.76 -22.34 4.25
CA ASP A 103 -22.81 -21.76 3.42
C ASP A 103 -22.36 -21.74 1.95
N PRO A 104 -22.68 -22.79 1.17
CA PRO A 104 -22.26 -22.88 -0.23
C PRO A 104 -22.77 -21.74 -1.11
N ASN A 105 -23.82 -21.04 -0.69
CA ASN A 105 -24.45 -19.96 -1.46
C ASN A 105 -24.02 -18.55 -1.02
N TRP A 106 -23.04 -18.43 -0.13
CA TRP A 106 -22.61 -17.12 0.40
C TRP A 106 -22.27 -16.09 -0.68
N HIS A 107 -21.78 -16.54 -1.84
CA HIS A 107 -21.39 -15.70 -2.97
C HIS A 107 -22.56 -15.29 -3.88
N THR A 108 -23.72 -15.92 -3.75
CA THR A 108 -24.93 -15.63 -4.54
C THR A 108 -25.93 -14.77 -3.79
N THR A 109 -25.77 -14.63 -2.49
CA THR A 109 -26.64 -13.81 -1.66
C THR A 109 -26.34 -12.34 -1.95
N SER A 110 -27.30 -11.63 -2.55
CA SER A 110 -27.21 -10.19 -2.70
C SER A 110 -27.31 -9.54 -1.31
N ALA A 111 -26.23 -8.93 -0.87
CA ALA A 111 -26.23 -8.13 0.36
C ALA A 111 -26.98 -6.83 0.14
#